data_5eefa7b57e44851e852aded1fc0d10b3
#
_entry.id   5eefa7b57e44851e852aded1fc0d10b3
#
_cell.length_a   1.000
_cell.length_b   1.000
_cell.length_c   1.000
_cell.angle_alpha   90.00
_cell.angle_beta   90.00
_cell.angle_gamma   90.00
#
_symmetry.space_group_name_H-M   'P 1'
#
loop_
_entity.id
_entity.type
_entity.pdbx_description
1 polymer ?
#
loop_
_entity_poly.entity_id
_entity_poly.type
_entity_poly.pdbx_seq_one_letter_code
_entity_poly.pdbx_strand_id
1 'polypeptide(L)'
;FLSYQQPRTIVEILDMAGRTEGCEGVELRYPGDLADVPAVRAALERNRLGVAAVNFASVRPDRWLRGAWSSTSGAERQEAVDDFRRCIDVAIEIGAPRVTNCPLNDGIDYPFELDFARAYDTAAECYARIADHNPRFPVCIEYKVSEPRMRSLLGTAGETAAFCQIVGRDNLGVTLDVGHALFANENAAQSAALLARAKRLFYVHLNDNDGRADWDLLPGAVHTWETVEVLHTLRALGYDDWFTFDIVPKEMEPVEFFATAARLTRRLEEIGRDIEPARLAELRQQKNAARTLAYLHSLI
;
A
#
# COMPACT_ATOMS: atom_id res chain seq x y z
N PHE A 1 -7.64 -10.62 -8.62
CA PHE A 1 -9.03 -10.96 -8.27
C PHE A 1 -9.98 -10.59 -9.39
N LEU A 2 -11.00 -11.42 -9.61
CA LEU A 2 -12.00 -11.16 -10.64
C LEU A 2 -12.96 -10.08 -10.15
N SER A 3 -12.93 -8.93 -10.79
CA SER A 3 -13.99 -7.94 -10.66
C SER A 3 -15.11 -8.28 -11.64
N TYR A 4 -16.33 -8.42 -11.14
CA TYR A 4 -17.53 -8.60 -11.98
C TYR A 4 -18.10 -7.26 -12.46
N GLN A 5 -17.36 -6.17 -12.26
CA GLN A 5 -17.72 -4.84 -12.71
C GLN A 5 -17.60 -4.73 -14.24
N GLN A 6 -18.52 -3.97 -14.82
CA GLN A 6 -18.39 -3.60 -16.23
C GLN A 6 -17.15 -2.71 -16.44
N PRO A 7 -16.40 -2.91 -17.54
CA PRO A 7 -15.28 -2.02 -17.87
C PRO A 7 -15.74 -0.55 -17.92
N ARG A 8 -14.94 0.32 -17.33
CA ARG A 8 -15.15 1.77 -17.32
C ARG A 8 -13.87 2.47 -17.72
N THR A 9 -14.01 3.64 -18.31
CA THR A 9 -12.88 4.54 -18.52
C THR A 9 -12.42 5.13 -17.21
N ILE A 10 -11.16 5.55 -17.13
CA ILE A 10 -10.64 6.23 -15.92
C ILE A 10 -11.45 7.49 -15.59
N VAL A 11 -11.92 8.23 -16.59
CA VAL A 11 -12.76 9.42 -16.38
C VAL A 11 -14.07 9.07 -15.70
N GLU A 12 -14.75 8.00 -16.12
CA GLU A 12 -15.97 7.50 -15.46
C GLU A 12 -15.71 7.06 -14.02
N ILE A 13 -14.56 6.41 -13.77
CA ILE A 13 -14.14 6.01 -12.41
C ILE A 13 -13.91 7.25 -11.53
N LEU A 14 -13.24 8.28 -12.03
CA LEU A 14 -13.03 9.54 -11.32
C LEU A 14 -14.34 10.29 -11.04
N ASP A 15 -15.29 10.25 -11.98
CA ASP A 15 -16.63 10.81 -11.76
C ASP A 15 -17.44 10.02 -10.71
N MET A 16 -17.20 8.72 -10.56
CA MET A 16 -17.76 7.91 -9.48
C MET A 16 -17.09 8.26 -8.14
N ALA A 17 -15.76 8.34 -8.11
CA ALA A 17 -15.00 8.74 -6.93
C ALA A 17 -15.44 10.11 -6.39
N GLY A 18 -15.66 11.10 -7.28
CA GLY A 18 -16.15 12.42 -6.90
C GLY A 18 -17.56 12.45 -6.31
N ARG A 19 -18.37 11.39 -6.52
CA ARG A 19 -19.68 11.20 -5.90
C ARG A 19 -19.65 10.36 -4.63
N THR A 20 -18.50 9.75 -4.34
CA THR A 20 -18.34 8.86 -3.19
C THR A 20 -18.14 9.68 -1.91
N GLU A 21 -19.05 9.54 -0.97
CA GLU A 21 -18.94 10.22 0.32
C GLU A 21 -17.65 9.82 1.05
N GLY A 22 -16.86 10.82 1.43
CA GLY A 22 -15.60 10.62 2.15
C GLY A 22 -14.40 10.30 1.26
N CYS A 23 -14.56 10.29 -0.06
CA CYS A 23 -13.45 10.17 -0.99
C CYS A 23 -12.87 11.58 -1.28
N GLU A 24 -11.65 11.81 -0.86
CA GLU A 24 -10.94 13.09 -1.04
C GLU A 24 -9.87 13.00 -2.15
N GLY A 25 -9.51 11.79 -2.56
CA GLY A 25 -8.52 11.58 -3.60
C GLY A 25 -8.46 10.13 -4.06
N VAL A 26 -7.55 9.87 -4.97
CA VAL A 26 -7.39 8.57 -5.62
C VAL A 26 -5.90 8.19 -5.74
N GLU A 27 -5.64 6.91 -5.81
CA GLU A 27 -4.41 6.36 -6.35
C GLU A 27 -4.64 5.98 -7.81
N LEU A 28 -3.70 6.35 -8.69
CA LEU A 28 -3.78 6.10 -10.13
C LEU A 28 -2.74 5.06 -10.55
N ARG A 29 -3.08 4.17 -11.45
CA ARG A 29 -2.19 3.11 -11.95
C ARG A 29 -1.48 3.54 -13.23
N TYR A 30 -0.16 3.55 -13.19
CA TYR A 30 0.67 3.76 -14.38
C TYR A 30 1.03 2.41 -15.05
N PRO A 31 0.95 2.30 -16.37
CA PRO A 31 0.56 3.34 -17.33
C PRO A 31 -0.95 3.42 -17.59
N GLY A 32 -1.76 2.45 -17.14
CA GLY A 32 -3.14 2.23 -17.60
C GLY A 32 -4.04 3.46 -17.46
N ASP A 33 -4.13 4.01 -16.24
CA ASP A 33 -5.01 5.15 -15.95
C ASP A 33 -4.48 6.47 -16.49
N LEU A 34 -3.19 6.53 -16.83
CA LEU A 34 -2.47 7.74 -17.22
C LEU A 34 -2.12 7.78 -18.71
N ALA A 35 -2.87 7.04 -19.54
CA ALA A 35 -2.71 7.08 -21.00
C ALA A 35 -3.09 8.44 -21.59
N ASP A 36 -4.03 9.18 -20.97
CA ASP A 36 -4.43 10.53 -21.33
C ASP A 36 -4.39 11.42 -20.08
N VAL A 37 -3.21 11.91 -19.75
CA VAL A 37 -2.96 12.77 -18.58
C VAL A 37 -3.83 14.04 -18.58
N PRO A 38 -4.01 14.76 -19.69
CA PRO A 38 -4.92 15.91 -19.76
C PRO A 38 -6.36 15.58 -19.36
N ALA A 39 -6.92 14.47 -19.88
CA ALA A 39 -8.29 14.06 -19.54
C ALA A 39 -8.42 13.67 -18.06
N VAL A 40 -7.44 12.95 -17.52
CA VAL A 40 -7.39 12.59 -16.10
C VAL A 40 -7.33 13.83 -15.23
N ARG A 41 -6.45 14.79 -15.53
CA ARG A 41 -6.33 16.07 -14.79
C ARG A 41 -7.66 16.83 -14.78
N ALA A 42 -8.30 16.99 -15.93
CA ALA A 42 -9.60 17.65 -16.03
C ALA A 42 -10.68 16.96 -15.21
N ALA A 43 -10.67 15.62 -15.15
CA ALA A 43 -11.60 14.86 -14.33
C ALA A 43 -11.33 15.02 -12.82
N LEU A 44 -10.06 15.01 -12.39
CA LEU A 44 -9.66 15.27 -11.00
C LEU A 44 -10.11 16.66 -10.54
N GLU A 45 -9.83 17.70 -11.33
CA GLU A 45 -10.22 19.09 -11.04
C GLU A 45 -11.74 19.24 -10.94
N ARG A 46 -12.49 18.70 -11.92
CA ARG A 46 -13.95 18.75 -11.94
C ARG A 46 -14.58 18.09 -10.71
N ASN A 47 -13.99 16.99 -10.24
CA ASN A 47 -14.45 16.22 -9.10
C ASN A 47 -13.81 16.63 -7.77
N ARG A 48 -12.88 17.60 -7.76
CA ARG A 48 -12.15 18.07 -6.59
C ARG A 48 -11.39 16.96 -5.87
N LEU A 49 -10.83 16.03 -6.62
CA LEU A 49 -10.07 14.91 -6.09
C LEU A 49 -8.58 15.22 -6.09
N GLY A 50 -7.92 14.95 -4.97
CA GLY A 50 -6.47 14.87 -4.88
C GLY A 50 -5.92 13.57 -5.48
N VAL A 51 -4.59 13.53 -5.67
CA VAL A 51 -3.89 12.29 -6.01
C VAL A 51 -3.03 11.88 -4.82
N ALA A 52 -3.33 10.72 -4.24
CA ALA A 52 -2.59 10.18 -3.08
C ALA A 52 -1.24 9.59 -3.49
N ALA A 53 -1.21 8.87 -4.60
CA ALA A 53 -0.02 8.28 -5.20
C ALA A 53 -0.26 7.89 -6.66
N VAL A 54 0.83 7.59 -7.37
CA VAL A 54 0.78 6.83 -8.63
C VAL A 54 1.41 5.47 -8.39
N ASN A 55 0.66 4.40 -8.70
CA ASN A 55 1.11 3.02 -8.56
C ASN A 55 1.74 2.55 -9.87
N PHE A 56 3.03 2.19 -9.82
CA PHE A 56 3.72 1.58 -10.95
C PHE A 56 3.37 0.10 -11.06
N ALA A 57 2.61 -0.28 -12.08
CA ALA A 57 2.28 -1.67 -12.34
C ALA A 57 3.51 -2.42 -12.92
N SER A 58 4.19 -3.20 -12.09
CA SER A 58 5.29 -4.09 -12.52
C SER A 58 4.81 -5.45 -13.01
N VAL A 59 3.58 -5.83 -12.74
CA VAL A 59 2.97 -7.05 -13.27
C VAL A 59 2.30 -6.73 -14.59
N ARG A 60 2.89 -7.21 -15.68
CA ARG A 60 2.40 -7.01 -17.05
C ARG A 60 2.44 -8.32 -17.83
N PRO A 61 1.45 -8.60 -18.68
CA PRO A 61 1.33 -9.91 -19.35
C PRO A 61 2.40 -10.17 -20.41
N ASP A 62 3.09 -9.13 -20.88
CA ASP A 62 4.04 -9.16 -21.98
C ASP A 62 5.52 -9.01 -21.57
N ARG A 63 5.79 -8.65 -20.30
CA ARG A 63 7.16 -8.38 -19.82
C ARG A 63 7.32 -8.61 -18.34
N TRP A 64 8.58 -8.78 -17.90
CA TRP A 64 8.98 -8.92 -16.49
C TRP A 64 8.27 -10.06 -15.75
N LEU A 65 7.92 -11.13 -16.49
CA LEU A 65 7.14 -12.26 -15.93
C LEU A 65 7.90 -13.00 -14.81
N ARG A 66 9.22 -12.86 -14.77
CA ARG A 66 10.12 -13.44 -13.78
C ARG A 66 10.80 -12.39 -12.90
N GLY A 67 10.15 -11.26 -12.69
CA GLY A 67 10.64 -10.11 -11.93
C GLY A 67 11.15 -8.98 -12.82
N ALA A 68 10.90 -7.78 -12.38
CA ALA A 68 11.41 -6.56 -13.01
C ALA A 68 12.79 -6.20 -12.45
N TRP A 69 12.96 -6.30 -11.14
CA TRP A 69 14.12 -5.82 -10.41
C TRP A 69 15.16 -6.93 -10.17
N SER A 70 14.70 -8.17 -9.98
CA SER A 70 15.54 -9.37 -9.78
C SER A 70 15.81 -10.17 -11.04
N SER A 71 15.33 -9.71 -12.21
CA SER A 71 15.59 -10.39 -13.49
C SER A 71 17.08 -10.61 -13.71
N THR A 72 17.44 -11.78 -14.25
CA THR A 72 18.81 -12.08 -14.68
C THR A 72 19.23 -11.30 -15.92
N SER A 73 18.26 -10.77 -16.69
CA SER A 73 18.48 -9.93 -17.86
C SER A 73 18.75 -8.48 -17.48
N GLY A 74 19.95 -8.00 -17.73
CA GLY A 74 20.28 -6.58 -17.54
C GLY A 74 19.45 -5.64 -18.42
N ALA A 75 19.03 -6.10 -19.61
CA ALA A 75 18.19 -5.33 -20.50
C ALA A 75 16.76 -5.15 -19.94
N GLU A 76 16.17 -6.21 -19.39
CA GLU A 76 14.85 -6.14 -18.74
C GLU A 76 14.88 -5.21 -17.52
N ARG A 77 15.91 -5.32 -16.68
CA ARG A 77 16.08 -4.41 -15.53
C ARG A 77 16.22 -2.95 -15.96
N GLN A 78 17.00 -2.70 -17.04
CA GLN A 78 17.16 -1.35 -17.60
C GLN A 78 15.83 -0.80 -18.09
N GLU A 79 15.07 -1.59 -18.85
CA GLU A 79 13.75 -1.21 -19.35
C GLU A 79 12.79 -0.88 -18.20
N ALA A 80 12.76 -1.71 -17.15
CA ALA A 80 11.92 -1.51 -15.99
C ALA A 80 12.29 -0.22 -15.22
N VAL A 81 13.58 0.04 -15.03
CA VAL A 81 14.04 1.29 -14.40
C VAL A 81 13.67 2.51 -15.22
N ASP A 82 13.83 2.46 -16.54
CA ASP A 82 13.50 3.61 -17.41
C ASP A 82 11.99 3.84 -17.45
N ASP A 83 11.18 2.80 -17.41
CA ASP A 83 9.73 2.92 -17.35
C ASP A 83 9.25 3.46 -15.99
N PHE A 84 9.88 3.04 -14.89
CA PHE A 84 9.56 3.59 -13.57
C PHE A 84 9.93 5.08 -13.45
N ARG A 85 11.05 5.51 -14.05
CA ARG A 85 11.42 6.92 -14.10
C ARG A 85 10.38 7.75 -14.85
N ARG A 86 9.86 7.25 -15.98
CA ARG A 86 8.74 7.89 -16.67
C ARG A 86 7.49 7.96 -15.80
N CYS A 87 7.22 6.92 -14.99
CA CYS A 87 6.13 6.96 -14.01
C CYS A 87 6.32 8.10 -13.00
N ILE A 88 7.55 8.31 -12.50
CA ILE A 88 7.86 9.43 -11.60
C ILE A 88 7.57 10.77 -12.28
N ASP A 89 8.01 10.95 -13.53
CA ASP A 89 7.78 12.20 -14.27
C ASP A 89 6.28 12.46 -14.45
N VAL A 90 5.50 11.45 -14.82
CA VAL A 90 4.03 11.55 -14.94
C VAL A 90 3.36 11.79 -13.58
N ALA A 91 3.85 11.15 -12.52
CA ALA A 91 3.34 11.36 -11.16
C ALA A 91 3.53 12.84 -10.71
N ILE A 92 4.69 13.41 -11.00
CA ILE A 92 4.96 14.84 -10.75
C ILE A 92 4.02 15.71 -11.59
N GLU A 93 3.86 15.40 -12.87
CA GLU A 93 2.98 16.11 -13.78
C GLU A 93 1.53 16.14 -13.31
N ILE A 94 0.99 15.01 -12.80
CA ILE A 94 -0.39 14.91 -12.29
C ILE A 94 -0.55 15.49 -10.87
N GLY A 95 0.54 15.87 -10.20
CA GLY A 95 0.52 16.41 -8.85
C GLY A 95 0.49 15.37 -7.74
N ALA A 96 0.86 14.13 -8.01
CA ALA A 96 0.99 13.09 -6.99
C ALA A 96 2.20 13.38 -6.08
N PRO A 97 2.08 13.17 -4.75
CA PRO A 97 3.18 13.41 -3.82
C PRO A 97 4.21 12.26 -3.77
N ARG A 98 3.90 11.11 -4.37
CA ARG A 98 4.72 9.90 -4.37
C ARG A 98 4.35 8.93 -5.49
N VAL A 99 5.24 7.96 -5.69
CA VAL A 99 4.93 6.72 -6.42
C VAL A 99 5.00 5.53 -5.48
N THR A 100 4.19 4.51 -5.72
CA THR A 100 4.25 3.21 -5.04
C THR A 100 4.40 2.08 -6.05
N ASN A 101 4.93 0.94 -5.63
CA ASN A 101 5.07 -0.24 -6.45
C ASN A 101 5.06 -1.51 -5.59
N CYS A 102 4.21 -2.45 -5.93
CA CYS A 102 4.25 -3.79 -5.38
C CYS A 102 5.01 -4.72 -6.35
N PRO A 103 6.23 -5.20 -6.01
CA PRO A 103 7.08 -5.98 -6.92
C PRO A 103 6.67 -7.46 -6.97
N LEU A 104 5.44 -7.73 -7.36
CA LEU A 104 4.75 -9.03 -7.24
C LEU A 104 5.40 -10.16 -8.04
N ASN A 105 6.07 -9.86 -9.16
CA ASN A 105 6.75 -10.89 -9.97
C ASN A 105 8.17 -11.21 -9.48
N ASP A 106 8.74 -10.35 -8.62
CA ASP A 106 10.06 -10.55 -8.04
C ASP A 106 9.97 -11.54 -6.88
N GLY A 107 10.25 -12.81 -7.15
CA GLY A 107 10.10 -13.90 -6.18
C GLY A 107 10.34 -15.27 -6.81
N ILE A 108 9.91 -16.31 -6.10
CA ILE A 108 10.07 -17.71 -6.50
C ILE A 108 8.76 -18.51 -6.36
N ASP A 109 8.63 -19.53 -7.19
CA ASP A 109 7.63 -20.60 -7.07
C ASP A 109 8.30 -21.92 -6.65
N TYR A 110 9.55 -22.14 -7.03
CA TYR A 110 10.30 -23.37 -6.75
C TYR A 110 11.69 -23.07 -6.17
N PRO A 111 12.26 -23.99 -5.38
CA PRO A 111 13.63 -23.88 -4.89
C PRO A 111 14.62 -23.70 -6.05
N PHE A 112 15.68 -22.91 -5.83
CA PHE A 112 16.76 -22.62 -6.78
C PHE A 112 16.36 -21.78 -8.01
N GLU A 113 15.18 -21.18 -8.06
CA GLU A 113 14.81 -20.24 -9.13
C GLU A 113 15.59 -18.92 -9.07
N LEU A 114 15.98 -18.48 -7.88
CA LEU A 114 16.80 -17.28 -7.68
C LEU A 114 18.08 -17.58 -6.90
N ASP A 115 19.16 -16.93 -7.30
CA ASP A 115 20.27 -16.60 -6.41
C ASP A 115 19.85 -15.39 -5.59
N PHE A 116 19.45 -15.58 -4.34
CA PHE A 116 18.90 -14.53 -3.50
C PHE A 116 19.89 -13.38 -3.25
N ALA A 117 21.19 -13.68 -3.05
CA ALA A 117 22.19 -12.63 -2.86
C ALA A 117 22.21 -11.69 -4.08
N ARG A 118 22.35 -12.29 -5.26
CA ARG A 118 22.34 -11.55 -6.52
C ARG A 118 21.00 -10.84 -6.77
N ALA A 119 19.88 -11.46 -6.43
CA ALA A 119 18.55 -10.86 -6.61
C ALA A 119 18.40 -9.58 -5.76
N TYR A 120 18.83 -9.61 -4.49
CA TYR A 120 18.85 -8.43 -3.64
C TYR A 120 19.79 -7.35 -4.16
N ASP A 121 21.00 -7.71 -4.60
CA ASP A 121 21.98 -6.76 -5.16
C ASP A 121 21.40 -6.05 -6.41
N THR A 122 20.88 -6.83 -7.38
CA THR A 122 20.33 -6.27 -8.62
C THR A 122 19.07 -5.44 -8.38
N ALA A 123 18.19 -5.86 -7.47
CA ALA A 123 17.01 -5.07 -7.09
C ALA A 123 17.44 -3.78 -6.39
N ALA A 124 18.43 -3.83 -5.50
CA ALA A 124 18.93 -2.63 -4.82
C ALA A 124 19.54 -1.63 -5.79
N GLU A 125 20.32 -2.08 -6.78
CA GLU A 125 20.84 -1.23 -7.86
C GLU A 125 19.71 -0.57 -8.65
N CYS A 126 18.65 -1.32 -8.98
CA CYS A 126 17.49 -0.79 -9.70
C CYS A 126 16.77 0.31 -8.88
N TYR A 127 16.44 0.03 -7.62
CA TYR A 127 15.75 1.01 -6.76
C TYR A 127 16.63 2.22 -6.43
N ALA A 128 17.95 2.06 -6.30
CA ALA A 128 18.86 3.18 -6.15
C ALA A 128 18.78 4.12 -7.37
N ARG A 129 18.84 3.56 -8.58
CA ARG A 129 18.75 4.31 -9.83
C ARG A 129 17.38 4.96 -10.04
N ILE A 130 16.31 4.33 -9.57
CA ILE A 130 14.95 4.92 -9.57
C ILE A 130 14.89 6.10 -8.60
N ALA A 131 15.34 5.91 -7.37
CA ALA A 131 15.33 6.95 -6.34
C ALA A 131 16.23 8.16 -6.71
N ASP A 132 17.37 7.89 -7.35
CA ASP A 132 18.30 8.92 -7.83
C ASP A 132 17.75 9.76 -9.00
N HIS A 133 16.66 9.33 -9.66
CA HIS A 133 16.02 10.09 -10.74
C HIS A 133 15.49 11.44 -10.23
N ASN A 134 14.84 11.44 -9.07
CA ASN A 134 14.51 12.65 -8.34
C ASN A 134 14.67 12.43 -6.82
N PRO A 135 15.82 12.78 -6.22
CA PRO A 135 16.12 12.49 -4.81
C PRO A 135 15.18 13.13 -3.78
N ARG A 136 14.33 14.06 -4.21
CA ARG A 136 13.33 14.71 -3.33
C ARG A 136 11.92 14.11 -3.48
N PHE A 137 11.73 13.23 -4.46
CA PHE A 137 10.42 12.65 -4.72
C PHE A 137 10.32 11.27 -4.06
N PRO A 138 9.34 11.02 -3.19
CA PRO A 138 9.18 9.75 -2.48
C PRO A 138 8.85 8.58 -3.42
N VAL A 139 9.58 7.49 -3.24
CA VAL A 139 9.36 6.19 -3.89
C VAL A 139 9.02 5.18 -2.79
N CYS A 140 7.90 4.49 -2.92
CA CYS A 140 7.42 3.53 -1.94
C CYS A 140 7.46 2.11 -2.51
N ILE A 141 7.93 1.16 -1.69
CA ILE A 141 7.81 -0.27 -1.97
C ILE A 141 6.66 -0.80 -1.13
N GLU A 142 5.69 -1.38 -1.77
CA GLU A 142 4.61 -2.13 -1.14
C GLU A 142 5.00 -3.60 -1.08
N TYR A 143 5.16 -4.14 0.11
CA TYR A 143 5.52 -5.54 0.27
C TYR A 143 4.29 -6.46 0.25
N LYS A 144 4.49 -7.70 -0.22
CA LYS A 144 3.49 -8.76 -0.19
C LYS A 144 4.17 -10.11 -0.08
N VAL A 145 3.72 -10.97 0.82
CA VAL A 145 4.40 -12.23 1.11
C VAL A 145 4.35 -13.24 -0.04
N SER A 146 3.26 -13.23 -0.80
CA SER A 146 3.00 -14.11 -1.95
C SER A 146 1.98 -13.46 -2.89
N GLU A 147 1.63 -14.14 -3.99
CA GLU A 147 0.77 -13.69 -5.08
C GLU A 147 1.42 -12.63 -5.99
N PRO A 148 1.53 -12.94 -7.28
CA PRO A 148 1.24 -14.24 -7.92
C PRO A 148 2.32 -15.30 -7.66
N ARG A 149 3.46 -14.92 -7.08
CA ARG A 149 4.51 -15.85 -6.69
C ARG A 149 4.15 -16.56 -5.40
N MET A 150 4.62 -17.81 -5.24
CA MET A 150 4.49 -18.54 -3.99
C MET A 150 5.21 -17.81 -2.85
N ARG A 151 6.34 -17.14 -3.15
CA ARG A 151 7.07 -16.30 -2.20
C ARG A 151 7.70 -15.11 -2.92
N SER A 152 7.34 -13.91 -2.51
CA SER A 152 7.94 -12.68 -2.98
C SER A 152 9.33 -12.45 -2.38
N LEU A 153 10.17 -11.68 -3.05
CA LEU A 153 11.50 -11.29 -2.58
C LEU A 153 11.41 -10.35 -1.37
N LEU A 154 10.37 -9.49 -1.34
CA LEU A 154 10.09 -8.55 -0.27
C LEU A 154 8.70 -8.86 0.29
N GLY A 155 8.65 -9.74 1.29
CA GLY A 155 7.40 -10.33 1.78
C GLY A 155 6.89 -9.78 3.10
N THR A 156 7.71 -9.02 3.86
CA THR A 156 7.37 -8.51 5.19
C THR A 156 7.87 -7.09 5.39
N ALA A 157 7.29 -6.37 6.38
CA ALA A 157 7.73 -5.04 6.76
C ALA A 157 9.22 -5.01 7.15
N GLY A 158 9.67 -6.01 7.89
CA GLY A 158 11.06 -6.10 8.34
C GLY A 158 12.05 -6.32 7.19
N GLU A 159 11.75 -7.24 6.26
CA GLU A 159 12.56 -7.48 5.06
C GLU A 159 12.65 -6.23 4.20
N THR A 160 11.52 -5.54 4.00
CA THR A 160 11.46 -4.34 3.14
C THR A 160 12.17 -3.15 3.79
N ALA A 161 12.05 -2.98 5.11
CA ALA A 161 12.81 -1.95 5.83
C ALA A 161 14.33 -2.19 5.73
N ALA A 162 14.80 -3.45 5.90
CA ALA A 162 16.20 -3.82 5.72
C ALA A 162 16.67 -3.58 4.28
N PHE A 163 15.84 -3.92 3.30
CA PHE A 163 16.13 -3.67 1.89
C PHE A 163 16.26 -2.17 1.59
N CYS A 164 15.37 -1.31 2.11
CA CYS A 164 15.51 0.14 1.98
C CYS A 164 16.83 0.67 2.56
N GLN A 165 17.34 0.06 3.65
CA GLN A 165 18.64 0.41 4.20
C GLN A 165 19.80 -0.04 3.30
N ILE A 166 19.70 -1.23 2.67
CA ILE A 166 20.68 -1.71 1.68
C ILE A 166 20.75 -0.74 0.49
N VAL A 167 19.61 -0.30 -0.03
CA VAL A 167 19.55 0.69 -1.13
C VAL A 167 20.16 2.03 -0.72
N GLY A 168 20.00 2.45 0.55
CA GLY A 168 20.65 3.63 1.13
C GLY A 168 20.19 4.96 0.51
N ARG A 169 18.91 5.09 0.17
CA ARG A 169 18.32 6.34 -0.33
C ARG A 169 17.22 6.82 0.62
N ASP A 170 17.28 8.09 1.02
CA ASP A 170 16.35 8.65 2.02
C ASP A 170 14.93 8.82 1.47
N ASN A 171 14.78 8.97 0.16
CA ASN A 171 13.49 9.07 -0.53
C ASN A 171 12.88 7.71 -0.91
N LEU A 172 13.49 6.59 -0.48
CA LEU A 172 12.92 5.26 -0.63
C LEU A 172 12.29 4.81 0.68
N GLY A 173 11.00 4.52 0.68
CA GLY A 173 10.26 4.07 1.85
C GLY A 173 9.33 2.91 1.53
N VAL A 174 8.38 2.67 2.41
CA VAL A 174 7.47 1.53 2.36
C VAL A 174 6.04 2.02 2.36
N THR A 175 5.23 1.44 1.51
CA THR A 175 3.77 1.42 1.63
C THR A 175 3.41 0.28 2.57
N LEU A 176 2.86 0.61 3.73
CA LEU A 176 2.25 -0.37 4.62
C LEU A 176 0.84 -0.66 4.14
N ASP A 177 0.64 -1.80 3.54
CA ASP A 177 -0.67 -2.34 3.28
C ASP A 177 -1.09 -3.24 4.44
N VAL A 178 -2.25 -2.92 5.07
CA VAL A 178 -2.72 -3.62 6.26
C VAL A 178 -3.10 -5.06 5.95
N GLY A 179 -3.75 -5.31 4.81
CA GLY A 179 -4.09 -6.67 4.38
C GLY A 179 -2.85 -7.50 4.04
N HIS A 180 -1.83 -6.89 3.41
CA HIS A 180 -0.56 -7.58 3.17
C HIS A 180 0.15 -7.95 4.46
N ALA A 181 0.12 -7.07 5.49
CA ALA A 181 0.65 -7.39 6.80
C ALA A 181 -0.11 -8.56 7.44
N LEU A 182 -1.45 -8.54 7.43
CA LEU A 182 -2.28 -9.64 7.93
C LEU A 182 -2.01 -10.95 7.17
N PHE A 183 -1.91 -10.89 5.86
CA PHE A 183 -1.60 -12.03 5.01
C PHE A 183 -0.18 -12.60 5.25
N ALA A 184 0.78 -11.75 5.62
CA ALA A 184 2.11 -12.15 6.05
C ALA A 184 2.15 -12.66 7.51
N ASN A 185 1.01 -12.75 8.20
CA ASN A 185 0.90 -13.09 9.61
C ASN A 185 1.69 -12.11 10.51
N GLU A 186 1.72 -10.84 10.12
CA GLU A 186 2.25 -9.73 10.91
C GLU A 186 1.13 -9.02 11.69
N ASN A 187 1.46 -8.40 12.81
CA ASN A 187 0.59 -7.38 13.41
C ASN A 187 0.85 -6.04 12.72
N ALA A 188 -0.15 -5.49 12.01
CA ALA A 188 0.01 -4.28 11.22
C ALA A 188 0.43 -3.04 12.06
N ALA A 189 -0.01 -2.95 13.33
CA ALA A 189 0.42 -1.90 14.25
C ALA A 189 1.91 -2.03 14.63
N GLN A 190 2.39 -3.26 14.81
CA GLN A 190 3.82 -3.53 15.03
C GLN A 190 4.63 -3.16 13.78
N SER A 191 4.16 -3.51 12.60
CA SER A 191 4.80 -3.17 11.32
C SER A 191 4.87 -1.66 11.13
N ALA A 192 3.77 -0.92 11.40
CA ALA A 192 3.76 0.54 11.37
C ALA A 192 4.81 1.15 12.31
N ALA A 193 4.88 0.66 13.55
CA ALA A 193 5.84 1.15 14.54
C ALA A 193 7.30 0.87 14.13
N LEU A 194 7.58 -0.32 13.58
CA LEU A 194 8.90 -0.69 13.05
C LEU A 194 9.31 0.22 11.90
N LEU A 195 8.44 0.37 10.89
CA LEU A 195 8.69 1.21 9.72
C LEU A 195 8.90 2.68 10.09
N ALA A 196 8.10 3.21 11.02
CA ALA A 196 8.27 4.59 11.52
C ALA A 196 9.61 4.77 12.26
N ARG A 197 10.03 3.81 13.10
CA ARG A 197 11.34 3.82 13.76
C ARG A 197 12.50 3.75 12.78
N ALA A 198 12.33 3.00 11.70
CA ALA A 198 13.29 2.94 10.60
C ALA A 198 13.24 4.18 9.68
N LYS A 199 12.32 5.12 9.90
CA LYS A 199 12.02 6.28 9.02
C LYS A 199 11.68 5.84 7.60
N ARG A 200 10.88 4.77 7.49
CA ARG A 200 10.49 4.16 6.20
C ARG A 200 8.98 4.02 6.02
N LEU A 201 8.16 4.45 6.97
CA LEU A 201 6.71 4.50 6.80
C LEU A 201 6.36 5.74 5.97
N PHE A 202 6.07 5.55 4.69
CA PHE A 202 5.81 6.65 3.77
C PHE A 202 4.36 6.72 3.31
N TYR A 203 3.65 5.58 3.33
CA TYR A 203 2.29 5.50 2.81
C TYR A 203 1.53 4.35 3.45
N VAL A 204 0.20 4.42 3.46
CA VAL A 204 -0.65 3.39 4.08
C VAL A 204 -1.82 3.03 3.17
N HIS A 205 -1.97 1.73 2.91
CA HIS A 205 -3.17 1.14 2.33
C HIS A 205 -4.01 0.46 3.42
N LEU A 206 -5.33 0.61 3.32
CA LEU A 206 -6.29 0.01 4.23
C LEU A 206 -7.19 -0.96 3.48
N ASN A 207 -7.23 -2.17 3.95
CA ASN A 207 -8.07 -3.28 3.52
C ASN A 207 -8.15 -4.31 4.63
N ASP A 208 -8.75 -5.45 4.36
CA ASP A 208 -8.83 -6.59 5.27
C ASP A 208 -8.86 -7.91 4.50
N ASN A 209 -8.55 -9.00 5.17
CA ASN A 209 -8.64 -10.36 4.66
C ASN A 209 -8.75 -11.36 5.81
N ASP A 210 -8.70 -12.67 5.53
CA ASP A 210 -8.77 -13.73 6.54
C ASP A 210 -7.41 -14.38 6.83
N GLY A 211 -6.31 -13.76 6.43
CA GLY A 211 -4.94 -14.24 6.60
C GLY A 211 -4.55 -15.38 5.65
N ARG A 212 -5.42 -15.83 4.72
CA ARG A 212 -5.14 -16.92 3.77
C ARG A 212 -4.85 -16.45 2.36
N ALA A 213 -5.40 -15.31 1.97
CA ALA A 213 -5.15 -14.65 0.70
C ALA A 213 -5.49 -13.16 0.84
N ASP A 214 -5.01 -12.37 -0.09
CA ASP A 214 -5.30 -10.95 -0.15
C ASP A 214 -6.67 -10.72 -0.81
N TRP A 215 -7.71 -10.67 0.02
CA TRP A 215 -9.10 -10.62 -0.44
C TRP A 215 -9.60 -9.21 -0.74
N ASP A 216 -8.84 -8.17 -0.42
CA ASP A 216 -9.19 -6.76 -0.62
C ASP A 216 -10.58 -6.40 -0.05
N LEU A 217 -10.83 -6.82 1.19
CA LEU A 217 -12.10 -6.60 1.87
C LEU A 217 -12.16 -5.20 2.51
N LEU A 218 -13.36 -4.82 2.94
CA LEU A 218 -13.57 -3.57 3.70
C LEU A 218 -12.72 -3.55 4.98
N PRO A 219 -12.02 -2.45 5.29
CA PRO A 219 -11.19 -2.35 6.49
C PRO A 219 -11.97 -2.67 7.78
N GLY A 220 -11.43 -3.56 8.60
CA GLY A 220 -12.03 -3.99 9.87
C GLY A 220 -13.22 -4.94 9.75
N ALA A 221 -13.50 -5.45 8.55
CA ALA A 221 -14.62 -6.39 8.33
C ALA A 221 -14.38 -7.76 8.99
N VAL A 222 -13.13 -8.20 9.09
CA VAL A 222 -12.70 -9.45 9.73
C VAL A 222 -11.87 -9.15 10.97
N HIS A 223 -10.88 -8.24 10.87
CA HIS A 223 -9.93 -7.89 11.92
C HIS A 223 -10.25 -6.51 12.52
N THR A 224 -11.44 -6.36 13.10
CA THR A 224 -11.92 -5.08 13.66
C THR A 224 -10.96 -4.47 14.67
N TRP A 225 -10.49 -5.25 15.67
CA TRP A 225 -9.63 -4.74 16.72
C TRP A 225 -8.20 -4.48 16.26
N GLU A 226 -7.69 -5.28 15.35
CA GLU A 226 -6.39 -5.07 14.71
C GLU A 226 -6.42 -3.80 13.87
N THR A 227 -7.53 -3.51 13.20
CA THR A 227 -7.72 -2.24 12.45
C THR A 227 -7.78 -1.05 13.40
N VAL A 228 -8.51 -1.13 14.52
CA VAL A 228 -8.50 -0.09 15.56
C VAL A 228 -7.09 0.11 16.11
N GLU A 229 -6.35 -0.99 16.38
CA GLU A 229 -4.99 -0.93 16.91
C GLU A 229 -4.02 -0.24 15.94
N VAL A 230 -4.07 -0.57 14.65
CA VAL A 230 -3.17 0.08 13.66
C VAL A 230 -3.52 1.55 13.47
N LEU A 231 -4.80 1.94 13.39
CA LEU A 231 -5.23 3.33 13.29
C LEU A 231 -4.82 4.14 14.52
N HIS A 232 -5.02 3.60 15.73
CA HIS A 232 -4.56 4.20 16.97
C HIS A 232 -3.03 4.37 17.00
N THR A 233 -2.29 3.37 16.54
CA THR A 233 -0.82 3.39 16.50
C THR A 233 -0.31 4.41 15.48
N LEU A 234 -0.86 4.46 14.26
CA LEU A 234 -0.49 5.43 13.23
C LEU A 234 -0.70 6.86 13.74
N ARG A 235 -1.82 7.12 14.40
CA ARG A 235 -2.08 8.41 15.03
C ARG A 235 -1.05 8.74 16.11
N ALA A 236 -0.72 7.79 16.99
CA ALA A 236 0.29 7.99 18.05
C ALA A 236 1.70 8.23 17.47
N LEU A 237 1.99 7.74 16.26
CA LEU A 237 3.22 7.98 15.51
C LEU A 237 3.22 9.33 14.78
N GLY A 238 2.09 10.04 14.75
CA GLY A 238 1.94 11.32 14.04
C GLY A 238 1.76 11.16 12.54
N TYR A 239 1.26 10.02 12.07
CA TYR A 239 0.91 9.85 10.66
C TYR A 239 -0.36 10.67 10.37
N ASP A 240 -0.23 11.64 9.47
CA ASP A 240 -1.27 12.61 9.08
C ASP A 240 -1.44 12.71 7.55
N ASP A 241 -1.04 11.66 6.84
CA ASP A 241 -1.08 11.56 5.39
C ASP A 241 -2.27 10.69 4.92
N TRP A 242 -2.33 10.37 3.65
CA TRP A 242 -3.41 9.62 3.03
C TRP A 242 -3.59 8.21 3.63
N PHE A 243 -4.85 7.87 3.87
CA PHE A 243 -5.32 6.49 4.01
C PHE A 243 -6.01 6.09 2.72
N THR A 244 -5.37 5.25 1.94
CA THR A 244 -5.90 4.81 0.65
C THR A 244 -6.50 3.41 0.78
N PHE A 245 -7.69 3.23 0.25
CA PHE A 245 -8.34 1.92 0.24
C PHE A 245 -7.85 1.10 -0.95
N ASP A 246 -7.14 0.01 -0.69
CA ASP A 246 -6.87 -1.03 -1.68
C ASP A 246 -7.89 -2.17 -1.50
N ILE A 247 -9.08 -1.94 -2.02
CA ILE A 247 -10.25 -2.83 -1.87
C ILE A 247 -10.96 -3.02 -3.19
N VAL A 248 -11.60 -4.19 -3.34
CA VAL A 248 -12.28 -4.58 -4.58
C VAL A 248 -13.77 -4.80 -4.33
N PRO A 249 -14.66 -3.99 -4.95
CA PRO A 249 -16.11 -4.10 -4.75
C PRO A 249 -16.73 -5.37 -5.35
N LYS A 250 -15.98 -6.15 -6.15
CA LYS A 250 -16.49 -7.33 -6.85
C LYS A 250 -17.76 -7.01 -7.64
N GLU A 251 -18.92 -7.59 -7.28
CA GLU A 251 -20.23 -7.32 -7.89
C GLU A 251 -21.02 -6.19 -7.23
N MET A 252 -20.54 -5.63 -6.11
CA MET A 252 -21.24 -4.56 -5.38
C MET A 252 -21.16 -3.22 -6.12
N GLU A 253 -22.11 -2.32 -5.82
CA GLU A 253 -22.08 -0.96 -6.38
C GLU A 253 -20.88 -0.18 -5.82
N PRO A 254 -19.94 0.30 -6.66
CA PRO A 254 -18.68 0.85 -6.17
C PRO A 254 -18.82 2.11 -5.29
N VAL A 255 -19.72 3.04 -5.63
CA VAL A 255 -19.89 4.29 -4.88
C VAL A 255 -20.35 3.99 -3.45
N GLU A 256 -21.35 3.09 -3.30
CA GLU A 256 -21.82 2.66 -1.99
C GLU A 256 -20.76 1.90 -1.22
N PHE A 257 -20.01 1.02 -1.91
CA PHE A 257 -18.96 0.20 -1.31
C PHE A 257 -17.84 1.06 -0.71
N PHE A 258 -17.27 2.00 -1.49
CA PHE A 258 -16.22 2.88 -1.01
C PHE A 258 -16.71 3.91 0.02
N ALA A 259 -17.94 4.43 -0.12
CA ALA A 259 -18.54 5.28 0.91
C ALA A 259 -18.72 4.52 2.24
N THR A 260 -19.06 3.23 2.17
CA THR A 260 -19.15 2.36 3.36
C THR A 260 -17.78 2.14 3.98
N ALA A 261 -16.74 1.89 3.18
CA ALA A 261 -15.36 1.79 3.66
C ALA A 261 -14.95 3.06 4.42
N ALA A 262 -15.23 4.25 3.86
CA ALA A 262 -14.92 5.52 4.50
C ALA A 262 -15.65 5.70 5.84
N ARG A 263 -16.95 5.38 5.91
CA ARG A 263 -17.73 5.46 7.15
C ARG A 263 -17.25 4.49 8.23
N LEU A 264 -16.98 3.23 7.85
CA LEU A 264 -16.45 2.22 8.77
C LEU A 264 -15.09 2.64 9.32
N THR A 265 -14.17 3.05 8.45
CA THR A 265 -12.83 3.48 8.86
C THR A 265 -12.89 4.69 9.81
N ARG A 266 -13.73 5.70 9.54
CA ARG A 266 -13.95 6.81 10.47
C ARG A 266 -14.45 6.33 11.84
N ARG A 267 -15.40 5.40 11.86
CA ARG A 267 -15.93 4.87 13.14
C ARG A 267 -14.83 4.14 13.91
N LEU A 268 -14.01 3.34 13.25
CA LEU A 268 -12.89 2.64 13.89
C LEU A 268 -11.81 3.62 14.37
N GLU A 269 -11.56 4.69 13.62
CA GLU A 269 -10.65 5.76 14.05
C GLU A 269 -11.20 6.52 15.27
N GLU A 270 -12.49 6.80 15.34
CA GLU A 270 -13.14 7.40 16.51
C GLU A 270 -12.94 6.53 17.76
N ILE A 271 -13.21 5.23 17.65
CA ILE A 271 -12.95 4.27 18.74
C ILE A 271 -11.47 4.34 19.16
N GLY A 272 -10.55 4.34 18.20
CA GLY A 272 -9.11 4.48 18.47
C GLY A 272 -8.73 5.80 19.16
N ARG A 273 -9.46 6.89 18.86
CA ARG A 273 -9.31 8.21 19.52
C ARG A 273 -9.80 8.21 20.96
N ASP A 274 -10.88 7.50 21.23
CA ASP A 274 -11.52 7.44 22.54
C ASP A 274 -10.71 6.57 23.52
N ILE A 275 -9.72 5.85 23.05
CA ILE A 275 -8.78 5.11 23.90
C ILE A 275 -7.93 6.11 24.70
N GLU A 276 -8.17 6.17 26.00
CA GLU A 276 -7.42 7.03 26.92
C GLU A 276 -5.98 6.49 27.12
N PRO A 277 -4.93 7.28 26.74
CA PRO A 277 -3.54 6.79 26.78
C PRO A 277 -3.07 6.34 28.17
N ALA A 278 -3.45 7.06 29.23
CA ALA A 278 -3.09 6.73 30.61
C ALA A 278 -3.74 5.41 31.03
N ARG A 279 -5.01 5.22 30.71
CA ARG A 279 -5.73 3.98 31.02
C ARG A 279 -5.16 2.78 30.27
N LEU A 280 -4.84 2.95 28.99
CA LEU A 280 -4.22 1.90 28.20
C LEU A 280 -2.83 1.53 28.73
N ALA A 281 -2.03 2.52 29.15
CA ALA A 281 -0.73 2.28 29.75
C ALA A 281 -0.85 1.48 31.07
N GLU A 282 -1.80 1.81 31.93
CA GLU A 282 -2.10 1.06 33.16
C GLU A 282 -2.49 -0.39 32.84
N LEU A 283 -3.40 -0.61 31.88
CA LEU A 283 -3.85 -1.93 31.49
C LEU A 283 -2.70 -2.80 30.93
N ARG A 284 -1.81 -2.19 30.14
CA ARG A 284 -0.59 -2.86 29.64
C ARG A 284 0.33 -3.31 30.79
N GLN A 285 0.50 -2.48 31.83
CA GLN A 285 1.29 -2.85 33.02
C GLN A 285 0.66 -4.01 33.79
N GLN A 286 -0.66 -4.08 33.87
CA GLN A 286 -1.37 -5.17 34.53
C GLN A 286 -1.23 -6.52 33.81
N LYS A 287 -0.82 -6.54 32.53
CA LYS A 287 -0.69 -7.74 31.68
C LYS A 287 -1.94 -8.62 31.71
N ASN A 288 -3.12 -8.00 31.72
CA ASN A 288 -4.41 -8.68 31.81
C ASN A 288 -5.25 -8.37 30.56
N ALA A 289 -5.16 -9.25 29.56
CA ALA A 289 -5.85 -9.08 28.28
C ALA A 289 -7.38 -8.99 28.47
N ALA A 290 -7.96 -9.72 29.41
CA ALA A 290 -9.41 -9.69 29.65
C ALA A 290 -9.88 -8.29 30.08
N ARG A 291 -9.14 -7.60 30.95
CA ARG A 291 -9.44 -6.23 31.36
C ARG A 291 -9.23 -5.23 30.22
N THR A 292 -8.18 -5.42 29.42
CA THR A 292 -7.94 -4.59 28.24
C THR A 292 -9.09 -4.71 27.25
N LEU A 293 -9.50 -5.94 26.91
CA LEU A 293 -10.62 -6.17 25.99
C LEU A 293 -11.95 -5.65 26.56
N ALA A 294 -12.21 -5.82 27.87
CA ALA A 294 -13.41 -5.28 28.50
C ALA A 294 -13.46 -3.74 28.42
N TYR A 295 -12.32 -3.06 28.59
CA TYR A 295 -12.23 -1.62 28.39
C TYR A 295 -12.48 -1.24 26.93
N LEU A 296 -11.80 -1.88 25.98
CA LEU A 296 -11.98 -1.60 24.56
C LEU A 296 -13.43 -1.81 24.11
N HIS A 297 -14.07 -2.89 24.55
CA HIS A 297 -15.48 -3.15 24.29
C HIS A 297 -16.45 -2.12 24.90
N SER A 298 -16.05 -1.38 25.92
CA SER A 298 -16.87 -0.31 26.47
C SER A 298 -16.88 0.98 25.62
N LEU A 299 -16.04 1.04 24.56
CA LEU A 299 -15.94 2.18 23.64
C LEU A 299 -16.83 2.04 22.40
N ILE A 300 -17.39 0.85 22.18
CA ILE A 300 -18.33 0.57 21.08
C ILE A 300 -19.76 0.52 21.63
#